data_a69c14189c96ec25c39a306465890d89
#
_entry.id   a69c14189c96ec25c39a306465890d89
#
_cell.length_a   1.000
_cell.length_b   1.000
_cell.length_c   1.000
_cell.angle_alpha   90.00
_cell.angle_beta   90.00
_cell.angle_gamma   90.00
#
_symmetry.space_group_name_H-M   'P 1'
#
loop_
_entity.id
_entity.type
_entity.pdbx_description
1 polymer ?
#
loop_
_entity_poly.entity_id
_entity_poly.type
_entity_poly.pdbx_seq_one_letter_code
_entity_poly.pdbx_strand_id
1 'polypeptide(L)'
;MAKISLNLADEAVAIAQLVGVNVDEIKDKSDVRLVLAAQVVTQYALIDEILAEIIVRYFFDIEPDVLHFEKAWKTEKFKIFVHHILDEMVLPKKLSIVRAIGPVPNEVSKIIDRINAVRHGIAHNFFPENRKENRATGEVLYAGADIRSLDRLRQFKDDADTAYRYLHDRLYGPARRAD
;
A
#
# COMPACT_ATOMS: atom_id res chain seq x y z
N MET A 1 -12.94 0.87 -30.51
CA MET A 1 -11.58 0.48 -30.13
C MET A 1 -11.60 -1.00 -29.79
N ALA A 2 -10.88 -1.84 -30.54
CA ALA A 2 -10.81 -3.28 -30.29
C ALA A 2 -10.08 -3.51 -28.95
N LYS A 3 -10.71 -4.21 -28.01
CA LYS A 3 -10.05 -4.75 -26.83
C LYS A 3 -9.04 -5.80 -27.35
N ILE A 4 -7.76 -5.47 -27.34
CA ILE A 4 -6.70 -6.47 -27.50
C ILE A 4 -6.78 -7.34 -26.23
N SER A 5 -7.39 -8.49 -26.36
CA SER A 5 -7.33 -9.54 -25.35
C SER A 5 -5.90 -10.07 -25.38
N LEU A 6 -5.05 -9.59 -24.50
CA LEU A 6 -3.75 -10.22 -24.26
C LEU A 6 -3.99 -11.67 -23.86
N ASN A 7 -3.18 -12.56 -24.44
CA ASN A 7 -3.16 -13.96 -24.03
C ASN A 7 -2.76 -14.04 -22.53
N LEU A 8 -3.30 -14.99 -21.79
CA LEU A 8 -2.98 -15.19 -20.36
C LEU A 8 -1.46 -15.25 -20.11
N ALA A 9 -0.70 -15.80 -21.04
CA ALA A 9 0.75 -15.84 -20.96
C ALA A 9 1.40 -14.45 -21.03
N ASP A 10 0.90 -13.58 -21.90
CA ASP A 10 1.44 -12.22 -22.06
C ASP A 10 1.10 -11.35 -20.85
N GLU A 11 -0.10 -11.49 -20.28
CA GLU A 11 -0.49 -10.83 -19.03
C GLU A 11 0.36 -11.31 -17.85
N ALA A 12 0.58 -12.62 -17.72
CA ALA A 12 1.40 -13.21 -16.66
C ALA A 12 2.84 -12.72 -16.73
N VAL A 13 3.44 -12.70 -17.92
CA VAL A 13 4.79 -12.15 -18.13
C VAL A 13 4.87 -10.68 -17.73
N ALA A 14 3.93 -9.86 -18.17
CA ALA A 14 3.92 -8.43 -17.88
C ALA A 14 3.72 -8.14 -16.37
N ILE A 15 2.85 -8.90 -15.70
CA ILE A 15 2.62 -8.79 -14.25
C ILE A 15 3.86 -9.25 -13.49
N ALA A 16 4.45 -10.40 -13.85
CA ALA A 16 5.65 -10.92 -13.22
C ALA A 16 6.81 -9.92 -13.29
N GLN A 17 7.04 -9.33 -14.45
CA GLN A 17 8.06 -8.28 -14.63
C GLN A 17 7.78 -7.03 -13.79
N LEU A 18 6.51 -6.61 -13.71
CA LEU A 18 6.10 -5.43 -12.95
C LEU A 18 6.30 -5.60 -11.44
N VAL A 19 6.02 -6.80 -10.92
CA VAL A 19 6.09 -7.08 -9.47
C VAL A 19 7.38 -7.79 -9.06
N GLY A 20 8.24 -8.16 -10.00
CA GLY A 20 9.55 -8.77 -9.74
C GLY A 20 9.50 -10.23 -9.30
N VAL A 21 8.48 -10.99 -9.75
CA VAL A 21 8.38 -12.44 -9.51
C VAL A 21 8.80 -13.24 -10.73
N ASN A 22 9.13 -14.52 -10.54
CA ASN A 22 9.47 -15.40 -11.64
C ASN A 22 8.20 -15.77 -12.44
N VAL A 23 8.23 -15.58 -13.76
CA VAL A 23 7.10 -15.90 -14.65
C VAL A 23 6.69 -17.37 -14.57
N ASP A 24 7.66 -18.28 -14.40
CA ASP A 24 7.42 -19.72 -14.33
C ASP A 24 6.59 -20.14 -13.10
N GLU A 25 6.46 -19.27 -12.12
CA GLU A 25 5.62 -19.49 -10.93
C GLU A 25 4.15 -19.15 -11.20
N ILE A 26 3.84 -18.42 -12.27
CA ILE A 26 2.49 -18.01 -12.64
C ILE A 26 1.89 -19.02 -13.61
N LYS A 27 1.12 -19.97 -13.10
CA LYS A 27 0.56 -21.09 -13.89
C LYS A 27 -0.85 -20.82 -14.40
N ASP A 28 -1.63 -20.05 -13.65
CA ASP A 28 -3.03 -19.80 -13.97
C ASP A 28 -3.52 -18.42 -13.48
N LYS A 29 -4.81 -18.13 -13.72
CA LYS A 29 -5.45 -16.88 -13.28
C LYS A 29 -5.50 -16.71 -11.76
N SER A 30 -5.46 -17.81 -11.00
CA SER A 30 -5.44 -17.77 -9.53
C SER A 30 -4.10 -17.25 -9.04
N ASP A 31 -3.01 -17.70 -9.66
CA ASP A 31 -1.65 -17.23 -9.35
C ASP A 31 -1.52 -15.72 -9.65
N VAL A 32 -2.06 -15.26 -10.79
CA VAL A 32 -2.11 -13.82 -11.11
C VAL A 32 -2.85 -13.03 -10.04
N ARG A 33 -4.00 -13.52 -9.57
CA ARG A 33 -4.77 -12.86 -8.50
C ARG A 33 -4.00 -12.83 -7.19
N LEU A 34 -3.31 -13.92 -6.85
CA LEU A 34 -2.50 -14.01 -5.63
C LEU A 34 -1.34 -13.02 -5.65
N VAL A 35 -0.61 -12.95 -6.76
CA VAL A 35 0.50 -12.01 -6.95
C VAL A 35 0.02 -10.56 -6.83
N LEU A 36 -1.11 -10.24 -7.47
CA LEU A 36 -1.72 -8.92 -7.40
C LEU A 36 -2.16 -8.57 -5.97
N ALA A 37 -2.80 -9.51 -5.28
CA ALA A 37 -3.21 -9.31 -3.89
C ALA A 37 -1.99 -9.08 -2.98
N ALA A 38 -0.92 -9.87 -3.16
CA ALA A 38 0.33 -9.71 -2.42
C ALA A 38 0.94 -8.33 -2.67
N GLN A 39 0.98 -7.86 -3.92
CA GLN A 39 1.49 -6.53 -4.27
C GLN A 39 0.69 -5.41 -3.57
N VAL A 40 -0.65 -5.49 -3.61
CA VAL A 40 -1.50 -4.48 -2.98
C VAL A 40 -1.33 -4.47 -1.46
N VAL A 41 -1.28 -5.65 -0.83
CA VAL A 41 -1.08 -5.77 0.61
C VAL A 41 0.30 -5.24 1.02
N THR A 42 1.35 -5.53 0.24
CA THR A 42 2.70 -5.03 0.50
C THR A 42 2.75 -3.51 0.43
N GLN A 43 2.21 -2.91 -0.63
CA GLN A 43 2.20 -1.43 -0.76
C GLN A 43 1.37 -0.76 0.35
N TYR A 44 0.25 -1.36 0.72
CA TYR A 44 -0.55 -0.89 1.85
C TYR A 44 0.26 -0.94 3.16
N ALA A 45 0.92 -2.06 3.45
CA ALA A 45 1.70 -2.25 4.67
C ALA A 45 2.86 -1.24 4.76
N LEU A 46 3.60 -1.01 3.66
CA LEU A 46 4.68 -0.03 3.62
C LEU A 46 4.18 1.39 3.95
N ILE A 47 3.03 1.79 3.41
CA ILE A 47 2.44 3.10 3.70
C ILE A 47 1.91 3.16 5.14
N ASP A 48 1.28 2.10 5.63
CA ASP A 48 0.77 2.03 7.00
C ASP A 48 1.91 2.13 8.03
N GLU A 49 3.02 1.43 7.78
CA GLU A 49 4.21 1.47 8.63
C GLU A 49 4.86 2.85 8.67
N ILE A 50 5.05 3.49 7.51
CA ILE A 50 5.70 4.80 7.51
C ILE A 50 4.83 5.89 8.15
N LEU A 51 3.50 5.80 8.02
CA LEU A 51 2.57 6.66 8.75
C LEU A 51 2.68 6.41 10.26
N ALA A 52 2.76 5.15 10.67
CA ALA A 52 2.95 4.77 12.07
C ALA A 52 4.27 5.32 12.63
N GLU A 53 5.35 5.23 11.86
CA GLU A 53 6.66 5.76 12.25
C GLU A 53 6.65 7.29 12.42
N ILE A 54 6.00 8.03 11.51
CA ILE A 54 5.84 9.48 11.64
C ILE A 54 5.11 9.83 12.96
N ILE A 55 4.06 9.08 13.30
CA ILE A 55 3.30 9.28 14.53
C ILE A 55 4.17 9.00 15.77
N VAL A 56 4.88 7.87 15.76
CA VAL A 56 5.76 7.49 16.87
C VAL A 56 6.84 8.55 17.11
N ARG A 57 7.51 8.98 16.05
CA ARG A 57 8.58 9.99 16.17
C ARG A 57 8.07 11.29 16.76
N TYR A 58 6.90 11.72 16.33
CA TYR A 58 6.26 12.92 16.87
C TYR A 58 5.91 12.83 18.36
N PHE A 59 5.30 11.72 18.79
CA PHE A 59 4.85 11.57 20.18
C PHE A 59 5.97 11.24 21.19
N PHE A 60 7.09 10.74 20.69
CA PHE A 60 8.24 10.36 21.52
C PHE A 60 9.48 11.22 21.28
N ASP A 61 9.34 12.33 20.56
CA ASP A 61 10.41 13.29 20.26
C ASP A 61 11.69 12.61 19.72
N ILE A 62 11.50 11.70 18.72
CA ILE A 62 12.59 10.95 18.13
C ILE A 62 13.09 11.67 16.89
N GLU A 63 14.36 12.09 16.90
CA GLU A 63 14.99 12.80 15.79
C GLU A 63 15.04 11.94 14.50
N PRO A 64 14.98 12.56 13.31
CA PRO A 64 14.96 11.84 12.02
C PRO A 64 16.18 10.97 11.75
N ASP A 65 17.35 11.33 12.27
CA ASP A 65 18.63 10.62 12.09
C ASP A 65 18.78 9.39 13.00
N VAL A 66 17.88 9.23 13.98
CA VAL A 66 17.86 8.07 14.86
C VAL A 66 17.19 6.90 14.15
N LEU A 67 17.96 5.99 13.57
CA LEU A 67 17.45 4.82 12.88
C LEU A 67 16.87 3.74 13.79
N HIS A 68 17.37 3.66 15.04
CA HIS A 68 16.94 2.66 16.02
C HIS A 68 16.47 3.33 17.31
N PHE A 69 15.21 3.15 17.65
CA PHE A 69 14.63 3.74 18.88
C PHE A 69 14.77 2.83 20.10
N GLU A 70 15.87 2.11 20.22
CA GLU A 70 16.06 1.12 21.32
C GLU A 70 15.74 1.67 22.71
N LYS A 71 16.07 2.93 22.98
CA LYS A 71 15.76 3.58 24.24
C LYS A 71 14.26 3.76 24.45
N ALA A 72 13.53 4.16 23.39
CA ALA A 72 12.09 4.32 23.44
C ALA A 72 11.39 2.95 23.58
N TRP A 73 11.79 1.95 22.77
CA TRP A 73 11.20 0.60 22.80
C TRP A 73 11.25 -0.09 24.15
N LYS A 74 12.24 0.23 24.98
CA LYS A 74 12.39 -0.33 26.31
C LYS A 74 11.44 0.28 27.34
N THR A 75 10.78 1.39 27.01
CA THR A 75 9.86 2.07 27.92
C THR A 75 8.47 1.45 27.91
N GLU A 76 7.85 1.33 29.07
CA GLU A 76 6.46 0.86 29.18
C GLU A 76 5.47 1.77 28.44
N LYS A 77 5.69 3.08 28.51
CA LYS A 77 4.89 4.07 27.78
C LYS A 77 4.87 3.80 26.26
N PHE A 78 6.03 3.46 25.68
CA PHE A 78 6.13 3.16 24.26
C PHE A 78 5.36 1.89 23.90
N LYS A 79 5.52 0.82 24.68
CA LYS A 79 4.83 -0.45 24.46
C LYS A 79 3.31 -0.30 24.53
N ILE A 80 2.81 0.42 25.55
CA ILE A 80 1.37 0.71 25.68
C ILE A 80 0.88 1.50 24.47
N PHE A 81 1.62 2.53 24.06
CA PHE A 81 1.23 3.35 22.91
C PHE A 81 1.18 2.54 21.62
N VAL A 82 2.23 1.77 21.33
CA VAL A 82 2.28 0.97 20.09
C VAL A 82 1.21 -0.11 20.12
N HIS A 83 1.19 -0.98 21.12
CA HIS A 83 0.32 -2.16 21.11
C HIS A 83 -1.16 -1.87 21.35
N HIS A 84 -1.50 -0.84 22.11
CA HIS A 84 -2.89 -0.57 22.48
C HIS A 84 -3.49 0.66 21.81
N ILE A 85 -2.70 1.43 21.08
CA ILE A 85 -3.18 2.63 20.39
C ILE A 85 -2.83 2.55 18.89
N LEU A 86 -1.56 2.44 18.56
CA LEU A 86 -1.09 2.56 17.18
C LEU A 86 -1.45 1.33 16.32
N ASP A 87 -1.26 0.12 16.85
CA ASP A 87 -1.57 -1.14 16.14
C ASP A 87 -3.07 -1.32 15.91
N GLU A 88 -3.92 -0.71 16.77
CA GLU A 88 -5.37 -0.70 16.62
C GLU A 88 -5.88 0.36 15.62
N MET A 89 -5.01 1.25 15.16
CA MET A 89 -5.41 2.30 14.22
C MET A 89 -5.42 1.79 12.79
N VAL A 90 -6.57 1.96 12.13
CA VAL A 90 -6.67 1.77 10.67
C VAL A 90 -5.97 2.90 9.91
N LEU A 91 -5.47 2.61 8.71
CA LEU A 91 -4.69 3.53 7.88
C LEU A 91 -5.33 4.93 7.71
N PRO A 92 -6.64 5.12 7.47
CA PRO A 92 -7.24 6.44 7.39
C PRO A 92 -7.10 7.27 8.68
N LYS A 93 -7.11 6.60 9.84
CA LYS A 93 -6.91 7.27 11.14
C LYS A 93 -5.47 7.72 11.30
N LYS A 94 -4.50 6.87 10.93
CA LYS A 94 -3.07 7.24 10.92
C LYS A 94 -2.82 8.43 9.99
N LEU A 95 -3.36 8.42 8.77
CA LEU A 95 -3.26 9.53 7.82
C LEU A 95 -3.85 10.83 8.40
N SER A 96 -5.01 10.75 9.08
CA SER A 96 -5.63 11.90 9.76
C SER A 96 -4.71 12.51 10.82
N ILE A 97 -4.04 11.69 11.62
CA ILE A 97 -3.07 12.15 12.64
C ILE A 97 -1.85 12.79 11.97
N VAL A 98 -1.28 12.14 10.95
CA VAL A 98 -0.12 12.67 10.21
C VAL A 98 -0.43 14.03 9.58
N ARG A 99 -1.67 14.25 9.10
CA ARG A 99 -2.14 15.55 8.60
C ARG A 99 -2.27 16.59 9.70
N ALA A 100 -2.61 16.19 10.91
CA ALA A 100 -2.65 17.07 12.08
C ALA A 100 -1.24 17.46 12.59
N ILE A 101 -0.28 16.55 12.48
CA ILE A 101 1.14 16.79 12.78
C ILE A 101 1.74 17.82 11.80
N GLY A 102 1.33 17.75 10.52
CA GLY A 102 1.80 18.69 9.50
C GLY A 102 1.15 18.42 8.14
N PRO A 103 1.21 19.37 7.20
CA PRO A 103 0.49 19.28 5.95
C PRO A 103 0.92 18.05 5.11
N VAL A 104 -0.05 17.38 4.53
CA VAL A 104 0.12 16.34 3.49
C VAL A 104 -0.58 16.83 2.24
N PRO A 105 0.07 16.85 1.07
CA PRO A 105 -0.55 17.26 -0.18
C PRO A 105 -1.84 16.47 -0.45
N ASN A 106 -2.83 17.17 -0.97
CA ASN A 106 -4.14 16.57 -1.23
C ASN A 106 -4.06 15.37 -2.20
N GLU A 107 -3.17 15.44 -3.19
CA GLU A 107 -2.97 14.34 -4.14
C GLU A 107 -2.37 13.11 -3.47
N VAL A 108 -1.40 13.27 -2.57
CA VAL A 108 -0.83 12.15 -1.78
C VAL A 108 -1.91 11.55 -0.88
N SER A 109 -2.71 12.38 -0.23
CA SER A 109 -3.83 11.90 0.60
C SER A 109 -4.82 11.07 -0.21
N LYS A 110 -5.23 11.54 -1.40
CA LYS A 110 -6.13 10.81 -2.30
C LYS A 110 -5.54 9.47 -2.78
N ILE A 111 -4.23 9.44 -3.05
CA ILE A 111 -3.54 8.19 -3.39
C ILE A 111 -3.66 7.19 -2.24
N ILE A 112 -3.33 7.60 -1.02
CA ILE A 112 -3.39 6.74 0.17
C ILE A 112 -4.82 6.23 0.41
N ASP A 113 -5.82 7.08 0.27
CA ASP A 113 -7.23 6.70 0.39
C ASP A 113 -7.63 5.66 -0.66
N ARG A 114 -7.18 5.82 -1.93
CA ARG A 114 -7.40 4.84 -3.01
C ARG A 114 -6.73 3.50 -2.73
N ILE A 115 -5.49 3.51 -2.24
CA ILE A 115 -4.75 2.29 -1.86
C ILE A 115 -5.50 1.54 -0.75
N ASN A 116 -5.99 2.26 0.27
CA ASN A 116 -6.81 1.66 1.33
C ASN A 116 -8.11 1.05 0.78
N ALA A 117 -8.79 1.73 -0.14
CA ALA A 117 -10.01 1.21 -0.77
C ALA A 117 -9.76 -0.06 -1.57
N VAL A 118 -8.66 -0.12 -2.34
CA VAL A 118 -8.27 -1.32 -3.11
C VAL A 118 -7.93 -2.48 -2.18
N ARG A 119 -7.13 -2.25 -1.13
CA ARG A 119 -6.80 -3.29 -0.14
C ARG A 119 -8.06 -3.85 0.51
N HIS A 120 -9.00 -2.98 0.87
CA HIS A 120 -10.29 -3.40 1.43
C HIS A 120 -11.11 -4.22 0.42
N GLY A 121 -11.18 -3.76 -0.83
CA GLY A 121 -11.82 -4.49 -1.92
C GLY A 121 -11.23 -5.87 -2.15
N ILE A 122 -9.90 -6.01 -2.18
CA ILE A 122 -9.22 -7.30 -2.34
C ILE A 122 -9.48 -8.21 -1.14
N ALA A 123 -9.35 -7.72 0.08
CA ALA A 123 -9.59 -8.53 1.27
C ALA A 123 -11.01 -9.11 1.33
N HIS A 124 -12.00 -8.35 0.81
CA HIS A 124 -13.39 -8.79 0.82
C HIS A 124 -13.83 -9.55 -0.44
N ASN A 125 -13.11 -9.44 -1.55
CA ASN A 125 -13.48 -10.01 -2.85
C ASN A 125 -12.45 -11.03 -3.39
N PHE A 126 -11.54 -11.53 -2.54
CA PHE A 126 -10.52 -12.49 -2.99
C PHE A 126 -11.12 -13.77 -3.56
N PHE A 127 -12.28 -14.21 -3.02
CA PHE A 127 -13.08 -15.33 -3.53
C PHE A 127 -14.51 -14.87 -3.82
N PRO A 128 -14.75 -14.10 -4.90
CA PRO A 128 -16.06 -13.54 -5.22
C PRO A 128 -17.13 -14.61 -5.46
N GLU A 129 -16.74 -15.81 -5.95
CA GLU A 129 -17.62 -16.94 -6.18
C GLU A 129 -18.25 -17.52 -4.91
N ASN A 130 -17.67 -17.31 -3.75
CA ASN A 130 -18.17 -17.82 -2.47
C ASN A 130 -19.11 -16.86 -1.73
N ARG A 131 -19.33 -15.66 -2.28
CA ARG A 131 -20.24 -14.67 -1.69
C ARG A 131 -21.52 -14.55 -2.51
N LYS A 132 -22.62 -15.07 -1.96
CA LYS A 132 -23.98 -14.91 -2.51
C LYS A 132 -24.48 -13.45 -2.51
N GLU A 133 -23.76 -12.52 -1.95
CA GLU A 133 -24.13 -11.12 -1.84
C GLU A 133 -23.54 -10.30 -3.00
N ASN A 134 -24.28 -10.27 -4.08
CA ASN A 134 -24.50 -9.16 -5.02
C ASN A 134 -23.43 -8.06 -5.12
N ARG A 135 -22.22 -8.42 -5.48
CA ARG A 135 -21.41 -7.45 -6.21
C ARG A 135 -21.24 -8.01 -7.62
N ALA A 136 -22.06 -7.49 -8.50
CA ALA A 136 -22.34 -8.02 -9.83
C ALA A 136 -21.10 -8.25 -10.74
N THR A 137 -19.91 -7.82 -10.35
CA THR A 137 -18.72 -7.93 -11.20
C THR A 137 -17.50 -8.55 -10.51
N GLY A 138 -17.43 -8.58 -9.17
CA GLY A 138 -16.21 -8.99 -8.45
C GLY A 138 -14.99 -8.10 -8.77
N GLU A 139 -15.21 -6.95 -9.40
CA GLU A 139 -14.17 -6.01 -9.78
C GLU A 139 -13.72 -5.18 -8.58
N VAL A 140 -12.43 -4.99 -8.46
CA VAL A 140 -11.82 -4.04 -7.53
C VAL A 140 -11.31 -2.87 -8.33
N LEU A 141 -11.96 -1.71 -8.20
CA LEU A 141 -11.65 -0.54 -9.03
C LEU A 141 -10.50 0.28 -8.44
N TYR A 142 -9.55 0.63 -9.29
CA TYR A 142 -8.55 1.65 -9.04
C TYR A 142 -8.65 2.74 -10.11
N ALA A 143 -8.82 3.99 -9.69
CA ALA A 143 -9.00 5.14 -10.60
C ALA A 143 -10.04 4.88 -11.70
N GLY A 144 -11.17 4.25 -11.34
CA GLY A 144 -12.32 4.03 -12.23
C GLY A 144 -12.23 2.81 -13.13
N ALA A 145 -11.20 1.95 -13.03
CA ALA A 145 -11.12 0.69 -13.78
C ALA A 145 -10.57 -0.45 -12.93
N ASP A 146 -10.77 -1.69 -13.38
CA ASP A 146 -10.33 -2.88 -12.65
C ASP A 146 -8.81 -2.89 -12.45
N ILE A 147 -8.38 -3.02 -11.19
CA ILE A 147 -6.96 -3.09 -10.79
C ILE A 147 -6.22 -4.24 -11.47
N ARG A 148 -6.92 -5.30 -11.90
CA ARG A 148 -6.35 -6.45 -12.58
C ARG A 148 -5.88 -6.15 -14.01
N SER A 149 -6.25 -5.01 -14.59
CA SER A 149 -5.67 -4.58 -15.86
C SER A 149 -4.23 -4.09 -15.64
N LEU A 150 -3.32 -4.46 -16.55
CA LEU A 150 -1.91 -4.11 -16.46
C LEU A 150 -1.67 -2.61 -16.29
N ASP A 151 -2.41 -1.78 -17.02
CA ASP A 151 -2.28 -0.31 -16.96
C ASP A 151 -2.70 0.23 -15.59
N ARG A 152 -3.73 -0.35 -14.97
CA ARG A 152 -4.17 0.06 -13.62
C ARG A 152 -3.24 -0.43 -12.54
N LEU A 153 -2.68 -1.63 -12.71
CA LEU A 153 -1.68 -2.14 -11.79
C LEU A 153 -0.40 -1.29 -11.84
N ARG A 154 0.05 -0.88 -13.03
CA ARG A 154 1.17 0.07 -13.17
C ARG A 154 0.87 1.40 -12.50
N GLN A 155 -0.29 1.98 -12.79
CA GLN A 155 -0.71 3.23 -12.16
C GLN A 155 -0.78 3.10 -10.64
N PHE A 156 -1.34 2.02 -10.12
CA PHE A 156 -1.38 1.74 -8.68
C PHE A 156 0.02 1.71 -8.07
N LYS A 157 0.96 1.02 -8.73
CA LYS A 157 2.35 0.93 -8.28
C LYS A 157 3.03 2.29 -8.28
N ASP A 158 2.92 3.04 -9.37
CA ASP A 158 3.53 4.38 -9.50
C ASP A 158 2.95 5.37 -8.47
N ASP A 159 1.63 5.33 -8.26
CA ASP A 159 0.96 6.12 -7.24
C ASP A 159 1.43 5.72 -5.83
N ALA A 160 1.54 4.42 -5.54
CA ALA A 160 2.02 3.93 -4.25
C ALA A 160 3.48 4.33 -3.99
N ASP A 161 4.35 4.19 -4.99
CA ASP A 161 5.74 4.65 -4.92
C ASP A 161 5.83 6.16 -4.69
N THR A 162 4.95 6.93 -5.31
CA THR A 162 4.85 8.39 -5.12
C THR A 162 4.47 8.74 -3.69
N ALA A 163 3.43 8.11 -3.16
CA ALA A 163 3.00 8.34 -1.78
C ALA A 163 4.06 7.91 -0.77
N TYR A 164 4.67 6.75 -0.97
CA TYR A 164 5.74 6.24 -0.12
C TYR A 164 6.95 7.19 -0.11
N ARG A 165 7.45 7.61 -1.28
CA ARG A 165 8.59 8.55 -1.36
C ARG A 165 8.29 9.85 -0.65
N TYR A 166 7.11 10.43 -0.85
CA TYR A 166 6.73 11.66 -0.15
C TYR A 166 6.78 11.49 1.37
N LEU A 167 6.22 10.40 1.90
CA LEU A 167 6.22 10.12 3.34
C LEU A 167 7.63 9.84 3.86
N HIS A 168 8.43 9.09 3.09
CA HIS A 168 9.83 8.79 3.41
C HIS A 168 10.68 10.07 3.45
N ASP A 169 10.57 10.93 2.43
CA ASP A 169 11.32 12.18 2.37
C ASP A 169 10.91 13.15 3.51
N ARG A 170 9.65 13.10 3.90
CA ARG A 170 9.16 13.84 5.05
C ARG A 170 9.75 13.33 6.36
N LEU A 171 10.00 12.04 6.48
CA LEU A 171 10.47 11.39 7.69
C LEU A 171 11.99 11.48 7.83
N TYR A 172 12.73 11.24 6.75
CA TYR A 172 14.19 11.14 6.76
C TYR A 172 14.90 12.26 6.00
N GLY A 173 14.14 13.17 5.38
CA GLY A 173 14.67 14.12 4.41
C GLY A 173 14.86 13.49 3.02
N PRO A 174 15.03 14.32 1.98
CA PRO A 174 15.20 13.85 0.62
C PRO A 174 16.44 12.94 0.55
N ALA A 175 16.26 11.75 -0.04
CA ALA A 175 17.36 10.81 -0.25
C ALA A 175 18.51 11.54 -0.96
N ARG A 176 19.70 11.58 -0.33
CA ARG A 176 20.90 12.06 -1.02
C ARG A 176 21.11 11.15 -2.22
N ARG A 177 20.95 11.69 -3.42
CA ARG A 177 21.32 10.97 -4.64
C ARG A 177 22.81 10.69 -4.49
N ALA A 178 23.16 9.41 -4.46
CA ALA A 178 24.54 9.01 -4.63
C ALA A 178 24.92 9.42 -6.06
N ASP A 179 25.76 10.45 -6.18
CA ASP A 179 26.38 10.87 -7.42
C ASP A 179 27.37 9.79 -7.90
#